data_524faf4a7ccbece78ab61a75beb30052
#
_entry.id   524faf4a7ccbece78ab61a75beb30052
#
_cell.length_a   1.000
_cell.length_b   1.000
_cell.length_c   1.000
_cell.angle_alpha   90.00
_cell.angle_beta   90.00
_cell.angle_gamma   90.00
#
_symmetry.space_group_name_H-M   'P 1'
#
loop_
_entity.id
_entity.type
_entity.pdbx_description
1 polymer ?
#
loop_
_entity_poly.entity_id
_entity_poly.type
_entity_poly.pdbx_seq_one_letter_code
_entity_poly.pdbx_strand_id
1 'polypeptide(L)'
;MASRVIYLVRHAQHEADNPTGSELGGGLTQMGIMQAELTAKMLAQRPISSIHTSSLNRAEETARIIARETPGIGIQSTDLLWEAIPSMTPKLRAEMPNYTGQQVAQDRQRAEVAFRKYFKVAKRGDKHDVIVCHGNLIRYFLTMVLKAERDSWMRMDICNCGVTQVLVQQEGDMAILCHNDWSHLPRELRTSTLRPA
;
A
#
# COMPACT_ATOMS: atom_id res chain seq x y z
N MET A 1 -1.26 -5.83 -26.70
CA MET A 1 0.03 -5.74 -25.98
C MET A 1 -0.26 -5.94 -24.51
N ALA A 2 0.53 -6.76 -23.80
CA ALA A 2 0.26 -7.07 -22.38
C ALA A 2 0.66 -5.90 -21.48
N SER A 3 -0.22 -5.45 -20.61
CA SER A 3 0.01 -4.39 -19.62
C SER A 3 -0.23 -4.91 -18.21
N ARG A 4 0.27 -4.20 -17.21
CA ARG A 4 -0.01 -4.48 -15.81
C ARG A 4 -0.52 -3.21 -15.13
N VAL A 5 -1.69 -3.28 -14.52
CA VAL A 5 -2.21 -2.26 -13.62
C VAL A 5 -2.04 -2.75 -12.19
N ILE A 6 -1.35 -1.97 -11.37
CA ILE A 6 -1.15 -2.24 -9.96
C ILE A 6 -2.04 -1.28 -9.16
N TYR A 7 -2.92 -1.83 -8.34
CA TYR A 7 -3.75 -1.09 -7.38
C TYR A 7 -3.07 -1.16 -6.02
N LEU A 8 -2.35 -0.10 -5.66
CA LEU A 8 -1.74 0.05 -4.33
C LEU A 8 -2.81 0.56 -3.37
N VAL A 9 -3.11 -0.22 -2.35
CA VAL A 9 -4.12 0.10 -1.33
C VAL A 9 -3.43 0.24 0.02
N ARG A 10 -3.53 1.41 0.66
CA ARG A 10 -3.12 1.50 2.06
C ARG A 10 -4.13 0.74 2.91
N HIS A 11 -3.66 -0.04 3.87
CA HIS A 11 -4.54 -0.71 4.84
C HIS A 11 -5.57 0.26 5.42
N ALA A 12 -6.73 -0.26 5.83
CA ALA A 12 -7.79 0.48 6.49
C ALA A 12 -7.36 0.98 7.89
N GLN A 13 -8.16 1.84 8.51
CA GLN A 13 -7.91 2.32 9.87
C GLN A 13 -7.81 1.14 10.84
N HIS A 14 -6.80 1.18 11.70
CA HIS A 14 -6.53 0.12 12.67
C HIS A 14 -6.38 0.68 14.08
N GLU A 15 -6.44 -0.17 15.08
CA GLU A 15 -6.18 0.17 16.47
C GLU A 15 -4.72 0.61 16.61
N ALA A 16 -4.52 1.83 17.15
CA ALA A 16 -3.18 2.37 17.39
C ALA A 16 -2.49 1.57 18.52
N ASP A 17 -3.25 1.26 19.56
CA ASP A 17 -2.80 0.40 20.64
C ASP A 17 -2.87 -1.05 20.19
N ASN A 18 -1.81 -1.79 20.43
CA ASN A 18 -1.74 -3.22 20.16
C ASN A 18 -2.07 -4.01 21.45
N PRO A 19 -3.35 -4.19 21.79
CA PRO A 19 -3.75 -4.77 23.08
C PRO A 19 -3.30 -6.22 23.24
N THR A 20 -2.97 -6.88 22.14
CA THR A 20 -2.50 -8.28 22.14
C THR A 20 -0.99 -8.41 22.29
N GLY A 21 -0.24 -7.30 22.21
CA GLY A 21 1.23 -7.31 22.19
C GLY A 21 1.84 -8.02 20.98
N SER A 22 1.04 -8.32 19.95
CA SER A 22 1.50 -9.02 18.75
C SER A 22 2.52 -8.18 17.98
N GLU A 23 3.64 -8.75 17.55
CA GLU A 23 4.60 -8.10 16.67
C GLU A 23 3.97 -7.70 15.31
N LEU A 24 2.87 -8.32 14.93
CA LEU A 24 2.13 -8.04 13.69
C LEU A 24 1.20 -6.82 13.79
N GLY A 25 1.08 -6.22 14.99
CA GLY A 25 0.28 -5.03 15.24
C GLY A 25 -1.21 -5.29 15.49
N GLY A 26 -1.96 -4.20 15.73
CA GLY A 26 -3.41 -4.25 15.95
C GLY A 26 -4.23 -4.56 14.71
N GLY A 27 -5.46 -5.03 14.92
CA GLY A 27 -6.47 -5.29 13.90
C GLY A 27 -7.18 -4.00 13.44
N LEU A 28 -8.19 -4.14 12.57
CA LEU A 28 -8.97 -3.00 12.06
C LEU A 28 -9.96 -2.51 13.12
N THR A 29 -10.17 -1.18 13.14
CA THR A 29 -11.31 -0.58 13.83
C THR A 29 -12.61 -0.88 13.08
N GLN A 30 -13.77 -0.62 13.73
CA GLN A 30 -15.07 -0.70 13.05
C GLN A 30 -15.13 0.22 11.83
N MET A 31 -14.55 1.42 11.92
CA MET A 31 -14.43 2.33 10.78
C MET A 31 -13.54 1.73 9.68
N GLY A 32 -12.43 1.10 10.06
CA GLY A 32 -11.54 0.42 9.13
C GLY A 32 -12.23 -0.71 8.36
N ILE A 33 -13.08 -1.48 9.04
CA ILE A 33 -13.88 -2.54 8.37
C ILE A 33 -14.78 -1.92 7.30
N MET A 34 -15.52 -0.85 7.63
CA MET A 34 -16.37 -0.14 6.65
C MET A 34 -15.58 0.44 5.48
N GLN A 35 -14.39 1.01 5.74
CA GLN A 35 -13.49 1.49 4.69
C GLN A 35 -13.10 0.35 3.74
N ALA A 36 -12.67 -0.79 4.30
CA ALA A 36 -12.24 -1.95 3.52
C ALA A 36 -13.39 -2.55 2.69
N GLU A 37 -14.62 -2.63 3.21
CA GLU A 37 -15.79 -3.12 2.49
C GLU A 37 -16.16 -2.25 1.29
N LEU A 38 -16.11 -0.92 1.44
CA LEU A 38 -16.37 0.00 0.32
C LEU A 38 -15.27 -0.09 -0.75
N THR A 39 -14.02 -0.24 -0.32
CA THR A 39 -12.87 -0.46 -1.22
C THR A 39 -13.00 -1.78 -1.97
N ALA A 40 -13.45 -2.82 -1.29
CA ALA A 40 -13.69 -4.13 -1.89
C ALA A 40 -14.74 -4.05 -3.01
N LYS A 41 -15.88 -3.40 -2.77
CA LYS A 41 -16.94 -3.17 -3.77
C LYS A 41 -16.44 -2.40 -4.99
N MET A 42 -15.60 -1.39 -4.78
CA MET A 42 -15.00 -0.61 -5.89
C MET A 42 -14.02 -1.47 -6.71
N LEU A 43 -13.17 -2.26 -6.04
CA LEU A 43 -12.19 -3.13 -6.71
C LEU A 43 -12.85 -4.32 -7.41
N ALA A 44 -13.97 -4.85 -6.91
CA ALA A 44 -14.73 -5.93 -7.54
C ALA A 44 -15.22 -5.60 -8.96
N GLN A 45 -15.29 -4.32 -9.31
CA GLN A 45 -15.64 -3.87 -10.66
C GLN A 45 -14.45 -3.90 -11.63
N ARG A 46 -13.29 -4.36 -11.19
CA ARG A 46 -12.06 -4.45 -11.98
C ARG A 46 -11.72 -5.92 -12.24
N PRO A 47 -11.06 -6.25 -13.36
CA PRO A 47 -10.67 -7.64 -13.69
C PRO A 47 -9.45 -8.08 -12.87
N ILE A 48 -9.58 -8.12 -11.53
CA ILE A 48 -8.47 -8.42 -10.63
C ILE A 48 -7.88 -9.80 -10.93
N SER A 49 -6.56 -9.87 -11.04
CA SER A 49 -5.79 -11.08 -11.37
C SER A 49 -5.10 -11.70 -10.16
N SER A 50 -4.73 -10.88 -9.17
CA SER A 50 -4.06 -11.34 -7.95
C SER A 50 -4.23 -10.34 -6.81
N ILE A 51 -4.13 -10.84 -5.56
CA ILE A 51 -4.10 -10.03 -4.34
C ILE A 51 -2.85 -10.37 -3.56
N HIS A 52 -2.01 -9.38 -3.33
CA HIS A 52 -0.83 -9.44 -2.47
C HIS A 52 -1.05 -8.56 -1.25
N THR A 53 -0.53 -8.98 -0.10
CA THR A 53 -0.66 -8.19 1.13
C THR A 53 0.60 -8.24 1.99
N SER A 54 0.82 -7.17 2.74
CA SER A 54 1.72 -7.20 3.89
C SER A 54 1.20 -8.20 4.92
N SER A 55 2.07 -8.94 5.59
CA SER A 55 1.70 -9.86 6.67
C SER A 55 1.36 -9.16 8.01
N LEU A 56 1.42 -7.82 8.08
CA LEU A 56 0.94 -7.10 9.25
C LEU A 56 -0.60 -7.15 9.33
N ASN A 57 -1.14 -7.40 10.54
CA ASN A 57 -2.56 -7.71 10.78
C ASN A 57 -3.52 -6.75 10.07
N ARG A 58 -3.33 -5.44 10.20
CA ARG A 58 -4.18 -4.42 9.56
C ARG A 58 -4.25 -4.55 8.03
N ALA A 59 -3.14 -4.96 7.39
CA ALA A 59 -3.10 -5.14 5.95
C ALA A 59 -3.74 -6.47 5.54
N GLU A 60 -3.47 -7.54 6.29
CA GLU A 60 -4.11 -8.85 6.05
C GLU A 60 -5.62 -8.80 6.21
N GLU A 61 -6.13 -8.17 7.26
CA GLU A 61 -7.56 -8.02 7.48
C GLU A 61 -8.21 -7.22 6.35
N THR A 62 -7.58 -6.11 5.93
CA THR A 62 -8.04 -5.33 4.76
C THR A 62 -8.08 -6.20 3.51
N ALA A 63 -7.03 -6.98 3.24
CA ALA A 63 -6.96 -7.86 2.07
C ALA A 63 -8.00 -8.98 2.12
N ARG A 64 -8.27 -9.56 3.30
CA ARG A 64 -9.32 -10.59 3.47
C ARG A 64 -10.71 -10.04 3.15
N ILE A 65 -11.00 -8.79 3.55
CA ILE A 65 -12.27 -8.13 3.21
C ILE A 65 -12.36 -7.91 1.70
N ILE A 66 -11.29 -7.41 1.05
CA ILE A 66 -11.25 -7.21 -0.41
C ILE A 66 -11.45 -8.55 -1.15
N ALA A 67 -10.83 -9.63 -0.69
CA ALA A 67 -10.92 -10.94 -1.33
C ALA A 67 -12.32 -11.56 -1.30
N ARG A 68 -13.18 -11.16 -0.35
CA ARG A 68 -14.59 -11.62 -0.31
C ARG A 68 -15.38 -11.19 -1.55
N GLU A 69 -15.06 -10.02 -2.10
CA GLU A 69 -15.72 -9.46 -3.29
C GLU A 69 -15.02 -9.86 -4.60
N THR A 70 -13.93 -10.64 -4.53
CA THR A 70 -13.17 -11.13 -5.69
C THR A 70 -13.02 -12.66 -5.63
N PRO A 71 -14.13 -13.43 -5.79
CA PRO A 71 -14.12 -14.87 -5.60
C PRO A 71 -13.15 -15.58 -6.55
N GLY A 72 -12.48 -16.61 -6.04
CA GLY A 72 -11.50 -17.40 -6.80
C GLY A 72 -10.08 -16.83 -6.81
N ILE A 73 -9.84 -15.64 -6.20
CA ILE A 73 -8.51 -15.04 -6.11
C ILE A 73 -7.94 -15.24 -4.71
N GLY A 74 -6.86 -16.02 -4.61
CA GLY A 74 -6.16 -16.25 -3.35
C GLY A 74 -5.30 -15.05 -2.93
N ILE A 75 -5.16 -14.86 -1.62
CA ILE A 75 -4.30 -13.83 -1.02
C ILE A 75 -2.87 -14.38 -0.87
N GLN A 76 -1.88 -13.61 -1.27
CA GLN A 76 -0.46 -13.88 -1.08
C GLN A 76 0.13 -12.90 -0.06
N SER A 77 0.33 -13.38 1.17
CA SER A 77 0.90 -12.58 2.27
C SER A 77 2.43 -12.63 2.26
N THR A 78 3.09 -11.52 2.61
CA THR A 78 4.56 -11.43 2.62
C THR A 78 5.08 -10.25 3.45
N ASP A 79 6.21 -10.46 4.11
CA ASP A 79 6.95 -9.44 4.88
C ASP A 79 7.64 -8.40 3.98
N LEU A 80 7.83 -8.71 2.70
CA LEU A 80 8.36 -7.74 1.74
C LEU A 80 7.53 -6.47 1.64
N LEU A 81 6.26 -6.54 1.99
CA LEU A 81 5.30 -5.43 1.93
C LEU A 81 5.07 -4.74 3.28
N TRP A 82 5.88 -5.03 4.31
CA TRP A 82 5.82 -4.33 5.60
C TRP A 82 6.06 -2.83 5.44
N GLU A 83 5.54 -2.05 6.39
CA GLU A 83 5.81 -0.62 6.46
C GLU A 83 7.31 -0.34 6.47
N ALA A 84 7.73 0.76 5.86
CA ALA A 84 9.14 1.08 5.67
C ALA A 84 9.43 2.56 5.93
N ILE A 85 10.60 2.83 6.49
CA ILE A 85 11.21 4.15 6.57
C ILE A 85 12.44 4.16 5.63
N PRO A 86 12.25 4.44 4.32
CA PRO A 86 13.31 4.24 3.32
C PRO A 86 14.42 5.28 3.35
N SER A 87 14.18 6.42 4.01
CA SER A 87 15.17 7.48 4.24
C SER A 87 14.83 8.26 5.51
N MET A 88 15.82 8.96 6.06
CA MET A 88 15.70 9.66 7.34
C MET A 88 16.10 11.13 7.19
N THR A 89 15.12 12.02 7.15
CA THR A 89 15.35 13.45 7.19
C THR A 89 15.63 13.95 8.62
N PRO A 90 16.19 15.15 8.82
CA PRO A 90 16.39 15.73 10.16
C PRO A 90 15.09 15.78 10.97
N LYS A 91 13.96 16.13 10.35
CA LYS A 91 12.65 16.17 11.01
C LYS A 91 12.24 14.77 11.51
N LEU A 92 12.27 13.77 10.64
CA LEU A 92 11.89 12.40 11.00
C LEU A 92 12.84 11.79 12.04
N ARG A 93 14.13 12.18 12.02
CA ARG A 93 15.10 11.79 13.04
C ARG A 93 14.70 12.30 14.44
N ALA A 94 14.19 13.52 14.54
CA ALA A 94 13.70 14.07 15.81
C ALA A 94 12.45 13.33 16.32
N GLU A 95 11.57 12.92 15.42
CA GLU A 95 10.35 12.17 15.75
C GLU A 95 10.63 10.70 16.10
N MET A 96 11.69 10.12 15.53
CA MET A 96 12.07 8.71 15.69
C MET A 96 13.54 8.55 16.09
N PRO A 97 13.95 9.04 17.28
CA PRO A 97 15.37 9.08 17.69
C PRO A 97 16.02 7.69 17.78
N ASN A 98 15.23 6.67 18.12
CA ASN A 98 15.69 5.30 18.28
C ASN A 98 15.73 4.49 16.97
N TYR A 99 15.24 5.05 15.85
CA TYR A 99 15.25 4.36 14.57
C TYR A 99 16.63 4.47 13.92
N THR A 100 17.36 3.37 13.86
CA THR A 100 18.77 3.36 13.49
C THR A 100 19.00 3.50 11.99
N GLY A 101 20.19 3.96 11.58
CA GLY A 101 20.57 3.97 10.17
C GLY A 101 20.58 2.57 9.52
N GLN A 102 20.86 1.53 10.30
CA GLN A 102 20.79 0.15 9.83
C GLN A 102 19.33 -0.26 9.51
N GLN A 103 18.36 0.06 10.35
CA GLN A 103 16.95 -0.19 10.09
C GLN A 103 16.46 0.54 8.84
N VAL A 104 16.84 1.81 8.66
CA VAL A 104 16.55 2.58 7.44
C VAL A 104 17.11 1.87 6.19
N ALA A 105 18.34 1.38 6.26
CA ALA A 105 18.96 0.67 5.15
C ALA A 105 18.26 -0.66 4.83
N GLN A 106 17.87 -1.42 5.84
CA GLN A 106 17.12 -2.68 5.70
C GLN A 106 15.73 -2.43 5.11
N ASP A 107 15.00 -1.44 5.60
CA ASP A 107 13.68 -1.07 5.09
C ASP A 107 13.75 -0.67 3.62
N ARG A 108 14.71 0.18 3.27
CA ARG A 108 14.92 0.58 1.89
C ARG A 108 15.22 -0.62 0.99
N GLN A 109 16.15 -1.49 1.40
CA GLN A 109 16.50 -2.69 0.64
C GLN A 109 15.29 -3.59 0.44
N ARG A 110 14.49 -3.84 1.49
CA ARG A 110 13.24 -4.60 1.41
C ARG A 110 12.26 -3.98 0.44
N ALA A 111 12.02 -2.67 0.52
CA ALA A 111 11.13 -1.94 -0.37
C ALA A 111 11.58 -2.00 -1.84
N GLU A 112 12.89 -1.88 -2.11
CA GLU A 112 13.44 -2.01 -3.46
C GLU A 112 13.32 -3.44 -4.02
N VAL A 113 13.48 -4.46 -3.19
CA VAL A 113 13.21 -5.86 -3.56
C VAL A 113 11.75 -6.06 -3.90
N ALA A 114 10.83 -5.52 -3.07
CA ALA A 114 9.39 -5.55 -3.34
C ALA A 114 9.05 -4.84 -4.65
N PHE A 115 9.61 -3.67 -4.89
CA PHE A 115 9.40 -2.93 -6.14
C PHE A 115 9.80 -3.77 -7.35
N ARG A 116 11.01 -4.31 -7.39
CA ARG A 116 11.47 -5.19 -8.50
C ARG A 116 10.61 -6.43 -8.68
N LYS A 117 10.03 -6.96 -7.61
CA LYS A 117 9.16 -8.15 -7.67
C LYS A 117 7.82 -7.85 -8.32
N TYR A 118 7.19 -6.71 -7.97
CA TYR A 118 5.81 -6.42 -8.33
C TYR A 118 5.69 -5.49 -9.56
N PHE A 119 6.59 -4.52 -9.72
CA PHE A 119 6.53 -3.52 -10.80
C PHE A 119 7.32 -4.00 -12.03
N LYS A 120 6.86 -5.09 -12.61
CA LYS A 120 7.44 -5.69 -13.82
C LYS A 120 6.39 -5.89 -14.88
N VAL A 121 6.80 -5.87 -16.15
CA VAL A 121 5.92 -6.12 -17.28
C VAL A 121 5.15 -7.42 -17.17
N ALA A 122 3.92 -7.43 -17.66
CA ALA A 122 3.13 -8.63 -17.77
C ALA A 122 3.67 -9.51 -18.90
N LYS A 123 3.90 -10.80 -18.62
CA LYS A 123 4.44 -11.74 -19.62
C LYS A 123 3.38 -12.23 -20.61
N ARG A 124 2.13 -12.34 -20.17
CA ARG A 124 0.99 -12.84 -20.97
C ARG A 124 -0.30 -12.15 -20.52
N GLY A 125 -1.03 -11.55 -21.48
CA GLY A 125 -2.28 -10.85 -21.25
C GLY A 125 -2.18 -9.72 -20.21
N ASP A 126 -3.20 -8.93 -20.11
CA ASP A 126 -3.27 -7.86 -19.10
C ASP A 126 -3.38 -8.42 -17.69
N LYS A 127 -2.76 -7.75 -16.75
CA LYS A 127 -2.77 -8.09 -15.33
C LYS A 127 -3.26 -6.92 -14.49
N HIS A 128 -4.10 -7.22 -13.53
CA HIS A 128 -4.65 -6.27 -12.58
C HIS A 128 -4.37 -6.80 -11.17
N ASP A 129 -3.31 -6.32 -10.56
CA ASP A 129 -2.83 -6.81 -9.28
C ASP A 129 -3.15 -5.82 -8.15
N VAL A 130 -3.81 -6.29 -7.10
CA VAL A 130 -4.03 -5.54 -5.87
C VAL A 130 -2.86 -5.78 -4.92
N ILE A 131 -2.31 -4.71 -4.35
CA ILE A 131 -1.27 -4.78 -3.31
C ILE A 131 -1.74 -3.98 -2.11
N VAL A 132 -2.11 -4.68 -1.04
CA VAL A 132 -2.51 -4.05 0.23
C VAL A 132 -1.27 -3.91 1.12
N CYS A 133 -0.89 -2.67 1.41
CA CYS A 133 0.29 -2.39 2.21
C CYS A 133 0.16 -1.07 2.99
N HIS A 134 1.21 -0.26 3.09
CA HIS A 134 1.30 0.83 4.06
C HIS A 134 1.63 2.16 3.39
N GLY A 135 1.37 3.26 4.11
CA GLY A 135 1.48 4.61 3.58
C GLY A 135 2.88 4.97 3.09
N ASN A 136 3.92 4.76 3.92
CA ASN A 136 5.28 5.13 3.53
C ASN A 136 5.83 4.24 2.41
N LEU A 137 5.50 2.94 2.44
CA LEU A 137 5.91 2.01 1.38
C LEU A 137 5.30 2.42 0.03
N ILE A 138 4.00 2.76 -0.01
CA ILE A 138 3.33 3.25 -1.23
C ILE A 138 4.01 4.51 -1.74
N ARG A 139 4.21 5.50 -0.87
CA ARG A 139 4.89 6.76 -1.21
C ARG A 139 6.28 6.51 -1.81
N TYR A 140 7.03 5.57 -1.25
CA TYR A 140 8.35 5.22 -1.75
C TYR A 140 8.29 4.51 -3.11
N PHE A 141 7.33 3.63 -3.33
CA PHE A 141 7.08 3.05 -4.65
C PHE A 141 6.79 4.12 -5.71
N LEU A 142 5.97 5.11 -5.37
CA LEU A 142 5.68 6.22 -6.28
C LEU A 142 6.92 7.07 -6.56
N THR A 143 7.78 7.29 -5.58
CA THR A 143 9.07 7.97 -5.76
C THR A 143 9.93 7.23 -6.78
N MET A 144 9.96 5.89 -6.73
CA MET A 144 10.70 5.07 -7.70
C MET A 144 10.05 5.07 -9.09
N VAL A 145 8.70 5.01 -9.18
CA VAL A 145 7.97 5.14 -10.46
C VAL A 145 8.30 6.46 -11.14
N LEU A 146 8.31 7.55 -10.39
CA LEU A 146 8.60 8.92 -10.88
C LEU A 146 10.09 9.17 -11.11
N LYS A 147 10.98 8.24 -10.74
CA LYS A 147 12.43 8.42 -10.75
C LYS A 147 12.85 9.71 -10.02
N ALA A 148 12.11 10.08 -8.96
CA ALA A 148 12.31 11.26 -8.17
C ALA A 148 13.39 11.07 -7.09
N GLU A 149 13.84 12.17 -6.47
CA GLU A 149 14.74 12.11 -5.34
C GLU A 149 14.15 11.27 -4.19
N ARG A 150 15.02 10.53 -3.50
CA ARG A 150 14.62 9.55 -2.47
C ARG A 150 13.67 10.12 -1.43
N ASP A 151 13.90 11.34 -0.95
CA ASP A 151 13.11 11.95 0.12
C ASP A 151 11.75 12.51 -0.36
N SER A 152 11.46 12.44 -1.67
CA SER A 152 10.19 12.90 -2.24
C SER A 152 8.99 12.14 -1.71
N TRP A 153 9.18 10.91 -1.17
CA TRP A 153 8.10 10.13 -0.56
C TRP A 153 7.40 10.86 0.59
N MET A 154 8.10 11.75 1.30
CA MET A 154 7.54 12.50 2.42
C MET A 154 6.58 13.62 1.99
N ARG A 155 6.50 13.93 0.70
CA ARG A 155 5.69 15.02 0.15
C ARG A 155 4.34 14.55 -0.41
N MET A 156 3.99 13.30 -0.22
CA MET A 156 2.74 12.70 -0.69
C MET A 156 1.87 12.29 0.50
N ASP A 157 0.56 12.43 0.37
CA ASP A 157 -0.41 11.89 1.33
C ASP A 157 -1.01 10.59 0.81
N ILE A 158 -1.23 9.62 1.69
CA ILE A 158 -1.92 8.36 1.41
C ILE A 158 -2.93 8.12 2.53
N CYS A 159 -4.21 8.14 2.19
CA CYS A 159 -5.30 7.90 3.12
C CYS A 159 -5.52 6.42 3.39
N ASN A 160 -6.13 6.07 4.53
CA ASN A 160 -6.57 4.70 4.75
C ASN A 160 -7.54 4.27 3.64
N CYS A 161 -7.36 3.10 3.08
CA CYS A 161 -8.08 2.60 1.91
C CYS A 161 -8.01 3.52 0.68
N GLY A 162 -7.11 4.51 0.66
CA GLY A 162 -6.78 5.25 -0.55
C GLY A 162 -6.12 4.34 -1.59
N VAL A 163 -6.59 4.43 -2.83
CA VAL A 163 -6.14 3.58 -3.94
C VAL A 163 -5.28 4.38 -4.91
N THR A 164 -4.08 3.92 -5.16
CA THR A 164 -3.20 4.48 -6.18
C THR A 164 -3.02 3.48 -7.30
N GLN A 165 -3.16 3.91 -8.55
CA GLN A 165 -3.06 3.05 -9.73
C GLN A 165 -1.78 3.35 -10.49
N VAL A 166 -0.98 2.31 -10.72
CA VAL A 166 0.24 2.39 -11.52
C VAL A 166 0.12 1.46 -12.72
N LEU A 167 0.32 2.00 -13.91
CA LEU A 167 0.44 1.24 -15.14
C LEU A 167 1.92 0.89 -15.38
N VAL A 168 2.21 -0.38 -15.62
CA VAL A 168 3.50 -0.86 -16.11
C VAL A 168 3.29 -1.31 -17.56
N GLN A 169 3.91 -0.59 -18.49
CA GLN A 169 3.80 -0.83 -19.93
C GLN A 169 4.75 -1.94 -20.39
N GLN A 170 4.58 -2.40 -21.61
CA GLN A 170 5.32 -3.54 -22.15
C GLN A 170 6.84 -3.28 -22.23
N GLU A 171 7.25 -2.03 -22.45
CA GLU A 171 8.66 -1.62 -22.52
C GLU A 171 9.28 -1.37 -21.14
N GLY A 172 8.48 -1.51 -20.06
CA GLY A 172 8.93 -1.27 -18.69
C GLY A 172 8.70 0.15 -18.22
N ASP A 173 8.19 1.04 -19.06
CA ASP A 173 7.77 2.37 -18.66
C ASP A 173 6.57 2.31 -17.71
N MET A 174 6.55 3.23 -16.75
CA MET A 174 5.53 3.28 -15.72
C MET A 174 4.86 4.64 -15.68
N ALA A 175 3.54 4.63 -15.44
CA ALA A 175 2.74 5.84 -15.27
C ALA A 175 1.83 5.72 -14.05
N ILE A 176 1.69 6.78 -13.27
CA ILE A 176 0.69 6.88 -12.22
C ILE A 176 -0.61 7.34 -12.88
N LEU A 177 -1.59 6.45 -12.96
CA LEU A 177 -2.91 6.76 -13.53
C LEU A 177 -3.81 7.50 -12.58
N CYS A 178 -3.67 7.21 -11.28
CA CYS A 178 -4.44 7.83 -10.20
C CYS A 178 -3.62 7.77 -8.91
N HIS A 179 -3.68 8.81 -8.09
CA HIS A 179 -2.98 8.88 -6.82
C HIS A 179 -3.97 9.07 -5.68
N ASN A 180 -3.91 8.16 -4.68
CA ASN A 180 -4.66 8.28 -3.43
C ASN A 180 -6.16 8.56 -3.64
N ASP A 181 -6.80 7.83 -4.57
CA ASP A 181 -8.24 7.93 -4.79
C ASP A 181 -8.99 7.32 -3.60
N TRP A 182 -9.80 8.11 -2.96
CA TRP A 182 -10.70 7.76 -1.86
C TRP A 182 -12.15 8.19 -2.14
N SER A 183 -12.46 8.48 -3.41
CA SER A 183 -13.79 8.93 -3.83
C SER A 183 -14.90 7.94 -3.50
N HIS A 184 -14.58 6.66 -3.42
CA HIS A 184 -15.46 5.57 -3.00
C HIS A 184 -15.81 5.60 -1.51
N LEU A 185 -15.10 6.40 -0.69
CA LEU A 185 -15.38 6.56 0.74
C LEU A 185 -16.22 7.80 1.00
N PRO A 186 -17.34 7.71 1.75
CA PRO A 186 -18.03 8.85 2.31
C PRO A 186 -17.09 9.75 3.13
N ARG A 187 -17.39 11.03 3.23
CA ARG A 187 -16.51 12.01 3.87
C ARG A 187 -16.15 11.64 5.32
N GLU A 188 -17.11 11.14 6.06
CA GLU A 188 -16.99 10.72 7.47
C GLU A 188 -16.10 9.50 7.67
N LEU A 189 -15.86 8.73 6.63
CA LEU A 189 -14.95 7.57 6.66
C LEU A 189 -13.53 7.87 6.14
N ARG A 190 -13.25 9.13 5.77
CA ARG A 190 -11.93 9.50 5.20
C ARG A 190 -10.95 9.83 6.31
N THR A 191 -9.90 9.02 6.46
CA THR A 191 -8.85 9.22 7.46
C THR A 191 -7.48 9.34 6.80
N SER A 192 -6.68 10.31 7.28
CA SER A 192 -5.32 10.57 6.82
C SER A 192 -4.45 11.01 7.99
N THR A 193 -3.14 10.76 7.90
CA THR A 193 -2.16 11.21 8.88
C THR A 193 -1.66 12.64 8.65
N LEU A 194 -1.85 13.21 7.45
CA LEU A 194 -1.35 14.53 7.07
C LEU A 194 -2.43 15.61 7.02
N ARG A 195 -3.70 15.23 6.97
CA ARG A 195 -4.80 16.21 6.93
C ARG A 195 -5.27 16.53 8.32
N PRO A 196 -5.49 17.82 8.65
CA PRO A 196 -6.19 18.19 9.86
C PRO A 196 -7.60 17.58 9.84
N ALA A 197 -8.09 17.21 11.00
CA ALA A 197 -9.43 16.68 11.22
C ALA A 197 -10.51 17.67 10.81
#